data_a3ee857ae4ebd4bd59da137d0c27487b
#
_entry.id   a3ee857ae4ebd4bd59da137d0c27487b
#
_cell.length_a   1.000
_cell.length_b   1.000
_cell.length_c   1.000
_cell.angle_alpha   90.00
_cell.angle_beta   90.00
_cell.angle_gamma   90.00
#
_symmetry.space_group_name_H-M   'P 1'
#
loop_
_entity.id
_entity.type
_entity.pdbx_description
1 polymer ?
#
loop_
_entity_poly.entity_id
_entity_poly.type
_entity_poly.pdbx_seq_one_letter_code
_entity_poly.pdbx_strand_id
1 'polypeptide(L)'
;HLLSRRQRQMCIRDSSCTITLKDGSSFDCLVPVPGIHMVSNAVAGAAVGYTLGLTADEIKAGIESLPSIPGRNHIIETDHMIILDDCYNANPISMKASIDVLNMAIGRKVAVLGNMGELGDTAEALHAEVGTYAAEQNVDLVCGIGDLTRSLVEEASKGANTEALWFADNESFIQAIPDIIKDGDNVLVKASHGMNFPQIVHALEEL
;
A
#
# COMPACT_ATOMS: atom_id res chain seq x y z
N HIS A 1 13.65 -20.99 -10.35
CA HIS A 1 13.53 -20.72 -8.91
C HIS A 1 14.62 -19.76 -8.49
N LEU A 2 14.28 -18.48 -8.26
CA LEU A 2 15.21 -17.40 -7.94
C LEU A 2 15.04 -16.88 -6.50
N LEU A 3 14.32 -17.60 -5.62
CA LEU A 3 13.98 -17.10 -4.30
C LEU A 3 14.24 -18.11 -3.20
N SER A 4 15.26 -17.84 -2.38
CA SER A 4 15.29 -18.30 -0.99
C SER A 4 14.86 -17.13 -0.10
N ARG A 5 13.67 -17.24 0.53
CA ARG A 5 13.14 -16.23 1.45
C ARG A 5 13.66 -16.50 2.86
N ARG A 6 14.40 -15.56 3.42
CA ARG A 6 14.38 -15.29 4.86
C ARG A 6 14.02 -13.83 5.05
N GLN A 7 12.74 -13.58 5.25
CA GLN A 7 12.25 -12.28 5.66
C GLN A 7 12.60 -12.11 7.15
N ARG A 8 13.50 -11.20 7.47
CA ARG A 8 13.80 -10.80 8.85
C ARG A 8 13.24 -9.40 9.05
N GLN A 9 12.31 -9.26 9.99
CA GLN A 9 11.70 -8.01 10.44
C GLN A 9 11.21 -7.11 9.30
N MET A 10 9.92 -7.18 9.01
CA MET A 10 9.27 -6.16 8.21
C MET A 10 9.02 -4.94 9.09
N CYS A 11 9.70 -3.86 8.77
CA CYS A 11 9.35 -2.53 9.22
C CYS A 11 8.39 -1.92 8.20
N ILE A 12 7.50 -1.03 8.60
CA ILE A 12 6.62 -0.31 7.66
C ILE A 12 7.41 0.51 6.63
N ARG A 13 8.72 0.70 6.80
CA ARG A 13 9.58 1.57 5.97
C ARG A 13 10.36 0.84 4.89
N ASP A 14 10.73 -0.41 5.12
CA ASP A 14 11.63 -1.15 4.25
C ASP A 14 11.36 -2.66 4.31
N SER A 15 12.00 -3.42 3.44
CA SER A 15 11.93 -4.88 3.41
C SER A 15 13.34 -5.46 3.24
N SER A 16 13.81 -6.21 4.25
CA SER A 16 15.07 -6.96 4.15
C SER A 16 14.84 -8.32 3.50
N CYS A 17 15.67 -8.67 2.51
CA CYS A 17 15.60 -9.95 1.81
C CYS A 17 16.99 -10.44 1.40
N THR A 18 17.11 -11.74 1.13
CA THR A 18 18.25 -12.33 0.46
C THR A 18 17.87 -12.63 -0.99
N ILE A 19 18.60 -12.10 -1.95
CA ILE A 19 18.43 -12.36 -3.39
C ILE A 19 19.50 -13.37 -3.83
N THR A 20 19.05 -14.45 -4.47
CA THR A 20 19.94 -15.47 -5.06
C THR A 20 19.86 -15.39 -6.58
N LEU A 21 20.99 -15.21 -7.24
CA LEU A 21 21.11 -15.16 -8.69
C LEU A 21 21.18 -16.56 -9.30
N LYS A 22 21.06 -16.65 -10.62
CA LYS A 22 21.01 -17.92 -11.36
C LYS A 22 22.31 -18.74 -11.26
N ASP A 23 23.45 -18.09 -11.07
CA ASP A 23 24.77 -18.74 -10.89
C ASP A 23 25.00 -19.27 -9.46
N GLY A 24 24.03 -19.06 -8.56
CA GLY A 24 24.09 -19.49 -7.16
C GLY A 24 24.69 -18.44 -6.22
N SER A 25 25.18 -17.31 -6.72
CA SER A 25 25.63 -16.20 -5.86
C SER A 25 24.43 -15.58 -5.14
N SER A 26 24.64 -15.12 -3.90
CA SER A 26 23.59 -14.54 -3.07
C SER A 26 24.09 -13.31 -2.33
N PHE A 27 23.19 -12.36 -2.11
CA PHE A 27 23.46 -11.17 -1.32
C PHE A 27 22.23 -10.74 -0.50
N ASP A 28 22.47 -10.22 0.69
CA ASP A 28 21.45 -9.57 1.50
C ASP A 28 21.22 -8.16 0.96
N CYS A 29 19.95 -7.78 0.83
CA CYS A 29 19.52 -6.53 0.23
C CYS A 29 18.42 -5.89 1.04
N LEU A 30 18.49 -4.57 1.23
CA LEU A 30 17.46 -3.73 1.79
C LEU A 30 16.67 -3.07 0.65
N VAL A 31 15.40 -3.44 0.50
CA VAL A 31 14.48 -2.76 -0.42
C VAL A 31 13.88 -1.58 0.33
N PRO A 32 14.18 -0.31 -0.02
CA PRO A 32 13.77 0.87 0.74
C PRO A 32 12.29 1.26 0.51
N VAL A 33 11.45 0.26 0.27
CA VAL A 33 10.01 0.38 0.09
C VAL A 33 9.35 -0.83 0.74
N PRO A 34 8.31 -0.65 1.56
CA PRO A 34 7.70 -1.75 2.30
C PRO A 34 6.86 -2.67 1.40
N GLY A 35 6.75 -3.92 1.85
CA GLY A 35 5.85 -4.90 1.27
C GLY A 35 6.51 -5.96 0.40
N ILE A 36 5.97 -7.17 0.49
CA ILE A 36 6.49 -8.35 -0.23
C ILE A 36 6.44 -8.19 -1.76
N HIS A 37 5.47 -7.44 -2.26
CA HIS A 37 5.34 -7.13 -3.69
C HIS A 37 6.51 -6.26 -4.17
N MET A 38 7.06 -5.38 -3.32
CA MET A 38 8.24 -4.57 -3.64
C MET A 38 9.52 -5.42 -3.65
N VAL A 39 9.62 -6.42 -2.77
CA VAL A 39 10.68 -7.42 -2.86
C VAL A 39 10.60 -8.20 -4.19
N SER A 40 9.40 -8.55 -4.64
CA SER A 40 9.20 -9.21 -5.93
C SER A 40 9.64 -8.32 -7.10
N ASN A 41 9.36 -7.02 -7.05
CA ASN A 41 9.84 -6.04 -8.04
C ASN A 41 11.38 -5.91 -8.02
N ALA A 42 11.99 -5.89 -6.84
CA ALA A 42 13.44 -5.86 -6.69
C ALA A 42 14.10 -7.11 -7.29
N VAL A 43 13.49 -8.29 -7.10
CA VAL A 43 13.96 -9.55 -7.74
C VAL A 43 13.86 -9.48 -9.26
N ALA A 44 12.78 -8.91 -9.79
CA ALA A 44 12.65 -8.71 -11.25
C ALA A 44 13.74 -7.77 -11.77
N GLY A 45 14.00 -6.65 -11.06
CA GLY A 45 15.12 -5.74 -11.37
C GLY A 45 16.48 -6.43 -11.31
N ALA A 46 16.72 -7.26 -10.28
CA ALA A 46 17.94 -8.06 -10.16
C ALA A 46 18.13 -9.03 -11.34
N ALA A 47 17.06 -9.68 -11.79
CA ALA A 47 17.10 -10.58 -12.94
C ALA A 47 17.47 -9.85 -14.24
N VAL A 48 16.97 -8.63 -14.44
CA VAL A 48 17.34 -7.78 -15.58
C VAL A 48 18.79 -7.35 -15.47
N GLY A 49 19.23 -6.84 -14.31
CA GLY A 49 20.62 -6.43 -14.08
C GLY A 49 21.62 -7.57 -14.33
N TYR A 50 21.32 -8.76 -13.80
CA TYR A 50 22.13 -9.97 -14.03
C TYR A 50 22.21 -10.33 -15.52
N THR A 51 21.09 -10.25 -16.24
CA THR A 51 21.04 -10.54 -17.68
C THR A 51 21.87 -9.55 -18.50
N LEU A 52 21.97 -8.31 -18.03
CA LEU A 52 22.79 -7.24 -18.64
C LEU A 52 24.28 -7.34 -18.23
N GLY A 53 24.65 -8.28 -17.36
CA GLY A 53 26.01 -8.52 -16.93
C GLY A 53 26.50 -7.68 -15.76
N LEU A 54 25.58 -7.08 -14.99
CA LEU A 54 25.92 -6.39 -13.75
C LEU A 54 26.36 -7.40 -12.68
N THR A 55 27.30 -6.99 -11.85
CA THR A 55 27.73 -7.75 -10.67
C THR A 55 26.66 -7.74 -9.57
N ALA A 56 26.75 -8.68 -8.62
CA ALA A 56 25.87 -8.73 -7.46
C ALA A 56 25.90 -7.42 -6.64
N ASP A 57 27.08 -6.82 -6.49
CA ASP A 57 27.26 -5.55 -5.76
C ASP A 57 26.60 -4.37 -6.48
N GLU A 58 26.71 -4.30 -7.81
CA GLU A 58 26.05 -3.27 -8.61
C GLU A 58 24.53 -3.41 -8.57
N ILE A 59 24.01 -4.64 -8.65
CA ILE A 59 22.56 -4.93 -8.53
C ILE A 59 22.07 -4.52 -7.14
N LYS A 60 22.77 -4.92 -6.08
CA LYS A 60 22.46 -4.55 -4.70
C LYS A 60 22.42 -3.03 -4.54
N ALA A 61 23.48 -2.35 -4.95
CA ALA A 61 23.56 -0.89 -4.85
C ALA A 61 22.42 -0.20 -5.60
N GLY A 62 22.06 -0.70 -6.78
CA GLY A 62 20.93 -0.20 -7.56
C GLY A 62 19.60 -0.34 -6.83
N ILE A 63 19.33 -1.49 -6.18
CA ILE A 63 18.08 -1.71 -5.43
C ILE A 63 18.06 -0.83 -4.17
N GLU A 64 19.14 -0.80 -3.40
CA GLU A 64 19.22 -0.02 -2.14
C GLU A 64 19.19 1.49 -2.36
N SER A 65 19.49 1.95 -3.58
CA SER A 65 19.44 3.37 -3.96
C SER A 65 18.10 3.84 -4.54
N LEU A 66 17.06 2.99 -4.56
CA LEU A 66 15.75 3.39 -5.08
C LEU A 66 15.21 4.58 -4.31
N PRO A 67 14.88 5.70 -4.99
CA PRO A 67 14.26 6.84 -4.35
C PRO A 67 12.83 6.52 -3.96
N SER A 68 12.36 7.15 -2.89
CA SER A 68 10.93 7.18 -2.59
C SER A 68 10.19 7.98 -3.66
N ILE A 69 9.09 7.44 -4.17
CA ILE A 69 8.29 8.05 -5.23
C ILE A 69 6.90 8.37 -4.68
N PRO A 70 6.48 9.65 -4.66
CA PRO A 70 5.12 10.02 -4.25
C PRO A 70 4.05 9.20 -4.97
N GLY A 71 3.04 8.76 -4.24
CA GLY A 71 1.97 7.93 -4.76
C GLY A 71 2.29 6.44 -4.92
N ARG A 72 3.51 5.99 -4.53
CA ARG A 72 3.95 4.60 -4.67
C ARG A 72 4.56 4.04 -3.40
N ASN A 73 3.72 3.58 -2.49
CA ASN A 73 4.12 3.11 -1.15
C ASN A 73 5.06 4.12 -0.45
N HIS A 74 4.79 5.40 -0.65
CA HIS A 74 5.57 6.49 -0.06
C HIS A 74 5.12 6.71 1.37
N ILE A 75 6.04 6.59 2.31
CA ILE A 75 5.77 6.85 3.73
C ILE A 75 6.02 8.32 4.02
N ILE A 76 5.01 8.99 4.55
CA ILE A 76 5.06 10.37 5.02
C ILE A 76 4.82 10.35 6.53
N GLU A 77 5.75 10.89 7.30
CA GLU A 77 5.64 11.02 8.75
C GLU A 77 5.35 12.48 9.09
N THR A 78 4.23 12.69 9.76
CA THR A 78 3.87 14.00 10.33
C THR A 78 4.03 13.95 11.86
N ASP A 79 3.84 15.08 12.52
CA ASP A 79 3.84 15.14 13.99
C ASP A 79 2.64 14.36 14.60
N HIS A 80 1.61 14.08 13.79
CA HIS A 80 0.34 13.51 14.23
C HIS A 80 0.09 12.08 13.77
N MET A 81 0.62 11.66 12.60
CA MET A 81 0.32 10.37 12.01
C MET A 81 1.38 9.88 11.03
N ILE A 82 1.24 8.63 10.59
CA ILE A 82 1.99 8.08 9.46
C ILE A 82 1.03 7.90 8.29
N ILE A 83 1.38 8.45 7.13
CA ILE A 83 0.60 8.31 5.89
C ILE A 83 1.35 7.35 4.96
N LEU A 84 0.69 6.31 4.51
CA LEU A 84 1.12 5.44 3.42
C LEU A 84 0.46 5.95 2.13
N ASP A 85 1.17 6.81 1.41
CA ASP A 85 0.74 7.34 0.12
C ASP A 85 1.00 6.32 -0.99
N ASP A 86 -0.04 5.66 -1.45
CA ASP A 86 -0.04 4.72 -2.57
C ASP A 86 -1.14 5.05 -3.60
N CYS A 87 -1.37 6.34 -3.80
CA CYS A 87 -2.50 6.88 -4.55
C CYS A 87 -2.27 7.06 -6.06
N TYR A 88 -1.18 6.53 -6.63
CA TYR A 88 -0.92 6.64 -8.07
C TYR A 88 -1.90 5.83 -8.91
N ASN A 89 -2.19 4.58 -8.51
CA ASN A 89 -3.16 3.73 -9.20
C ASN A 89 -3.65 2.60 -8.26
N ALA A 90 -4.79 1.98 -8.61
CA ALA A 90 -5.39 0.91 -7.84
C ALA A 90 -5.96 -0.21 -8.71
N ASN A 91 -5.76 -1.44 -8.24
CA ASN A 91 -6.44 -2.64 -8.70
C ASN A 91 -6.58 -3.61 -7.50
N PRO A 92 -7.40 -4.67 -7.57
CA PRO A 92 -7.69 -5.53 -6.42
C PRO A 92 -6.43 -6.13 -5.76
N ILE A 93 -5.45 -6.55 -6.55
CA ILE A 93 -4.21 -7.15 -6.04
C ILE A 93 -3.37 -6.10 -5.31
N SER A 94 -3.21 -4.90 -5.89
CA SER A 94 -2.43 -3.83 -5.28
C SER A 94 -3.11 -3.24 -4.05
N MET A 95 -4.45 -3.17 -4.02
CA MET A 95 -5.21 -2.76 -2.83
C MET A 95 -4.92 -3.69 -1.65
N LYS A 96 -5.03 -5.00 -1.85
CA LYS A 96 -4.72 -6.00 -0.82
C LYS A 96 -3.28 -5.93 -0.37
N ALA A 97 -2.33 -5.78 -1.29
CA ALA A 97 -0.92 -5.65 -0.96
C ALA A 97 -0.62 -4.39 -0.12
N SER A 98 -1.31 -3.27 -0.36
CA SER A 98 -1.15 -2.05 0.44
C SER A 98 -1.81 -2.18 1.82
N ILE A 99 -2.94 -2.89 1.92
CA ILE A 99 -3.56 -3.27 3.20
C ILE A 99 -2.61 -4.16 4.02
N ASP A 100 -1.89 -5.10 3.39
CA ASP A 100 -0.87 -5.91 4.07
C ASP A 100 0.26 -5.03 4.64
N VAL A 101 0.70 -4.02 3.89
CA VAL A 101 1.69 -3.05 4.38
C VAL A 101 1.13 -2.25 5.55
N LEU A 102 -0.08 -1.71 5.44
CA LEU A 102 -0.75 -1.00 6.54
C LEU A 102 -0.84 -1.89 7.79
N ASN A 103 -1.10 -3.18 7.61
CA ASN A 103 -1.27 -4.13 8.70
C ASN A 103 0.03 -4.43 9.48
N MET A 104 1.19 -4.04 8.94
CA MET A 104 2.48 -4.11 9.66
C MET A 104 2.68 -2.95 10.64
N ALA A 105 1.86 -1.91 10.55
CA ALA A 105 1.94 -0.76 11.44
C ALA A 105 1.44 -1.10 12.85
N ILE A 106 2.02 -0.41 13.84
CA ILE A 106 1.58 -0.49 15.24
C ILE A 106 0.63 0.67 15.50
N GLY A 107 -0.51 0.42 16.13
CA GLY A 107 -1.53 1.41 16.43
C GLY A 107 -2.76 1.28 15.54
N ARG A 108 -3.60 2.30 15.52
CA ARG A 108 -4.84 2.32 14.75
C ARG A 108 -4.55 2.42 13.26
N LYS A 109 -5.22 1.60 12.47
CA LYS A 109 -5.04 1.45 11.02
C LYS A 109 -6.27 1.98 10.31
N VAL A 110 -6.07 2.95 9.46
CA VAL A 110 -7.10 3.59 8.66
C VAL A 110 -6.81 3.37 7.18
N ALA A 111 -7.76 2.83 6.44
CA ALA A 111 -7.64 2.66 4.99
C ALA A 111 -8.60 3.59 4.26
N VAL A 112 -8.06 4.58 3.55
CA VAL A 112 -8.79 5.52 2.69
C VAL A 112 -8.69 5.02 1.26
N LEU A 113 -9.75 4.40 0.77
CA LEU A 113 -9.77 3.64 -0.48
C LEU A 113 -10.77 4.25 -1.47
N GLY A 114 -10.29 4.56 -2.67
CA GLY A 114 -11.14 5.07 -3.75
C GLY A 114 -11.47 4.02 -4.80
N ASN A 115 -12.19 4.44 -5.83
CA ASN A 115 -12.56 3.57 -6.94
C ASN A 115 -11.34 2.96 -7.62
N MET A 116 -11.45 1.69 -7.96
CA MET A 116 -10.56 1.01 -8.90
C MET A 116 -11.14 1.13 -10.31
N GLY A 117 -10.36 1.69 -11.24
CA GLY A 117 -10.77 1.84 -12.65
C GLY A 117 -10.53 0.58 -13.48
N GLU A 118 -11.10 0.59 -14.69
CA GLU A 118 -10.84 -0.41 -15.76
C GLU A 118 -11.22 -1.87 -15.41
N LEU A 119 -12.16 -2.08 -14.47
CA LEU A 119 -12.60 -3.40 -14.04
C LEU A 119 -13.85 -3.93 -14.77
N GLY A 120 -14.45 -3.12 -15.67
CA GLY A 120 -15.65 -3.49 -16.42
C GLY A 120 -16.82 -3.95 -15.51
N ASP A 121 -17.56 -4.93 -15.96
CA ASP A 121 -18.77 -5.43 -15.29
C ASP A 121 -18.48 -6.11 -13.93
N THR A 122 -17.22 -6.41 -13.62
CA THR A 122 -16.82 -7.03 -12.35
C THR A 122 -16.43 -6.02 -11.28
N ALA A 123 -16.52 -4.73 -11.57
CA ALA A 123 -16.03 -3.66 -10.69
C ALA A 123 -16.63 -3.74 -9.28
N GLU A 124 -17.95 -3.91 -9.15
CA GLU A 124 -18.64 -3.99 -7.87
C GLU A 124 -18.17 -5.20 -7.05
N ALA A 125 -18.09 -6.38 -7.66
CA ALA A 125 -17.65 -7.61 -7.00
C ALA A 125 -16.19 -7.51 -6.52
N LEU A 126 -15.31 -6.90 -7.32
CA LEU A 126 -13.90 -6.73 -6.98
C LEU A 126 -13.68 -5.68 -5.88
N HIS A 127 -14.53 -4.64 -5.82
CA HIS A 127 -14.52 -3.72 -4.68
C HIS A 127 -15.00 -4.40 -3.40
N ALA A 128 -16.07 -5.19 -3.48
CA ALA A 128 -16.58 -5.99 -2.35
C ALA A 128 -15.49 -6.95 -1.82
N GLU A 129 -14.75 -7.62 -2.70
CA GLU A 129 -13.63 -8.51 -2.32
C GLU A 129 -12.53 -7.78 -1.55
N VAL A 130 -12.21 -6.54 -1.90
CA VAL A 130 -11.25 -5.70 -1.16
C VAL A 130 -11.81 -5.32 0.22
N GLY A 131 -13.11 -5.01 0.31
CA GLY A 131 -13.78 -4.72 1.58
C GLY A 131 -13.73 -5.89 2.55
N THR A 132 -14.09 -7.10 2.06
CA THR A 132 -13.96 -8.35 2.81
C THR A 132 -12.53 -8.56 3.30
N TYR A 133 -11.55 -8.34 2.43
CA TYR A 133 -10.14 -8.49 2.78
C TYR A 133 -9.70 -7.50 3.88
N ALA A 134 -10.11 -6.25 3.80
CA ALA A 134 -9.80 -5.24 4.83
C ALA A 134 -10.36 -5.66 6.20
N ALA A 135 -11.59 -6.19 6.25
CA ALA A 135 -12.20 -6.72 7.45
C ALA A 135 -11.45 -7.93 8.02
N GLU A 136 -11.07 -8.89 7.17
CA GLU A 136 -10.27 -10.07 7.55
C GLU A 136 -8.89 -9.70 8.12
N GLN A 137 -8.30 -8.61 7.62
CA GLN A 137 -7.04 -8.05 8.12
C GLN A 137 -7.21 -7.18 9.38
N ASN A 138 -8.44 -7.04 9.91
CA ASN A 138 -8.76 -6.22 11.08
C ASN A 138 -8.25 -4.77 10.92
N VAL A 139 -8.50 -4.13 9.77
CA VAL A 139 -8.32 -2.69 9.61
C VAL A 139 -9.35 -1.99 10.50
N ASP A 140 -8.89 -1.06 11.36
CA ASP A 140 -9.77 -0.44 12.37
C ASP A 140 -10.84 0.47 11.73
N LEU A 141 -10.46 1.21 10.68
CA LEU A 141 -11.38 2.08 9.93
C LEU A 141 -11.14 1.97 8.44
N VAL A 142 -12.20 1.73 7.68
CA VAL A 142 -12.20 1.76 6.21
C VAL A 142 -13.07 2.93 5.73
N CYS A 143 -12.47 3.88 5.01
CA CYS A 143 -13.16 4.98 4.37
C CYS A 143 -13.20 4.75 2.86
N GLY A 144 -14.36 4.43 2.32
CA GLY A 144 -14.57 4.28 0.87
C GLY A 144 -15.00 5.59 0.24
N ILE A 145 -14.35 6.00 -0.86
CA ILE A 145 -14.65 7.26 -1.54
C ILE A 145 -15.04 6.97 -3.00
N GLY A 146 -16.21 7.46 -3.39
CA GLY A 146 -16.79 7.28 -4.72
C GLY A 146 -17.75 6.09 -4.81
N ASP A 147 -18.59 6.08 -5.86
CA ASP A 147 -19.73 5.18 -5.95
C ASP A 147 -19.38 3.69 -5.99
N LEU A 148 -18.29 3.32 -6.65
CA LEU A 148 -17.88 1.92 -6.74
C LEU A 148 -17.40 1.35 -5.38
N THR A 149 -17.02 2.22 -4.43
CA THR A 149 -16.60 1.76 -3.09
C THR A 149 -17.75 1.44 -2.15
N ARG A 150 -19.02 1.62 -2.56
CA ARG A 150 -20.18 1.26 -1.72
C ARG A 150 -20.16 -0.21 -1.32
N SER A 151 -19.93 -1.09 -2.28
CA SER A 151 -19.83 -2.54 -2.03
C SER A 151 -18.61 -2.89 -1.16
N LEU A 152 -17.49 -2.16 -1.31
CA LEU A 152 -16.32 -2.31 -0.45
C LEU A 152 -16.65 -1.95 1.01
N VAL A 153 -17.29 -0.81 1.22
CA VAL A 153 -17.70 -0.35 2.57
C VAL A 153 -18.72 -1.30 3.19
N GLU A 154 -19.70 -1.77 2.42
CA GLU A 154 -20.69 -2.74 2.89
C GLU A 154 -20.03 -4.02 3.38
N GLU A 155 -19.10 -4.59 2.62
CA GLU A 155 -18.39 -5.81 3.03
C GLU A 155 -17.44 -5.55 4.21
N ALA A 156 -16.71 -4.44 4.22
CA ALA A 156 -15.85 -4.08 5.33
C ALA A 156 -16.63 -3.92 6.65
N SER A 157 -17.84 -3.38 6.60
CA SER A 157 -18.71 -3.18 7.78
C SER A 157 -19.18 -4.48 8.44
N LYS A 158 -19.04 -5.63 7.78
CA LYS A 158 -19.37 -6.96 8.34
C LYS A 158 -18.27 -7.48 9.27
N GLY A 159 -17.08 -6.86 9.26
CA GLY A 159 -15.99 -7.21 10.16
C GLY A 159 -16.31 -6.83 11.61
N ALA A 160 -16.01 -7.72 12.55
CA ALA A 160 -16.32 -7.50 13.97
C ALA A 160 -15.54 -6.33 14.59
N ASN A 161 -14.38 -5.98 14.03
CA ASN A 161 -13.47 -4.96 14.55
C ASN A 161 -13.22 -3.82 13.55
N THR A 162 -13.95 -3.75 12.46
CA THR A 162 -13.77 -2.78 11.39
C THR A 162 -14.94 -1.82 11.34
N GLU A 163 -14.68 -0.54 11.58
CA GLU A 163 -15.60 0.53 11.25
C GLU A 163 -15.50 0.85 9.75
N ALA A 164 -16.60 1.14 9.09
CA ALA A 164 -16.59 1.46 7.67
C ALA A 164 -17.50 2.67 7.37
N LEU A 165 -16.94 3.66 6.67
CA LEU A 165 -17.60 4.89 6.30
C LEU A 165 -17.53 5.10 4.78
N TRP A 166 -18.60 5.61 4.20
CA TRP A 166 -18.65 5.93 2.77
C TRP A 166 -18.78 7.43 2.54
N PHE A 167 -18.05 7.94 1.55
CA PHE A 167 -18.05 9.33 1.12
C PHE A 167 -18.32 9.42 -0.39
N ALA A 168 -19.09 10.41 -0.79
CA ALA A 168 -19.43 10.58 -2.22
C ALA A 168 -18.22 10.99 -3.06
N ASP A 169 -17.35 11.83 -2.48
CA ASP A 169 -16.22 12.46 -3.13
C ASP A 169 -15.10 12.81 -2.14
N ASN A 170 -13.98 13.28 -2.67
CA ASN A 170 -12.82 13.69 -1.88
C ASN A 170 -13.14 14.86 -0.96
N GLU A 171 -13.96 15.81 -1.40
CA GLU A 171 -14.28 17.01 -0.61
C GLU A 171 -15.03 16.63 0.67
N SER A 172 -16.04 15.77 0.56
CA SER A 172 -16.81 15.29 1.71
C SER A 172 -15.95 14.51 2.71
N PHE A 173 -14.95 13.74 2.22
CA PHE A 173 -14.01 13.07 3.09
C PHE A 173 -13.06 14.07 3.76
N ILE A 174 -12.48 15.02 3.00
CA ILE A 174 -11.56 16.03 3.54
C ILE A 174 -12.23 16.86 4.64
N GLN A 175 -13.49 17.23 4.47
CA GLN A 175 -14.26 17.94 5.51
C GLN A 175 -14.44 17.11 6.79
N ALA A 176 -14.49 15.78 6.68
CA ALA A 176 -14.67 14.87 7.80
C ALA A 176 -13.35 14.47 8.50
N ILE A 177 -12.19 14.73 7.89
CA ILE A 177 -10.86 14.35 8.42
C ILE A 177 -10.71 14.71 9.91
N PRO A 178 -11.01 15.96 10.36
CA PRO A 178 -10.80 16.34 11.75
C PRO A 178 -11.63 15.54 12.78
N ASP A 179 -12.74 14.95 12.35
CA ASP A 179 -13.63 14.16 13.20
C ASP A 179 -13.27 12.68 13.24
N ILE A 180 -12.60 12.15 12.20
CA ILE A 180 -12.39 10.72 12.01
C ILE A 180 -10.93 10.27 12.13
N ILE A 181 -9.97 11.13 11.77
CA ILE A 181 -8.53 10.85 11.91
C ILE A 181 -8.06 11.29 13.28
N LYS A 182 -7.19 10.51 13.90
CA LYS A 182 -6.70 10.70 15.28
C LYS A 182 -5.19 10.72 15.33
N ASP A 183 -4.66 11.37 16.36
CA ASP A 183 -3.23 11.30 16.65
C ASP A 183 -2.78 9.84 16.82
N GLY A 184 -1.67 9.51 16.17
CA GLY A 184 -1.09 8.17 16.16
C GLY A 184 -1.68 7.21 15.12
N ASP A 185 -2.58 7.66 14.26
CA ASP A 185 -3.11 6.84 13.17
C ASP A 185 -2.04 6.49 12.14
N ASN A 186 -2.21 5.31 11.54
CA ASN A 186 -1.51 4.91 10.33
C ASN A 186 -2.53 4.90 9.19
N VAL A 187 -2.37 5.79 8.22
CA VAL A 187 -3.37 6.07 7.18
C VAL A 187 -2.87 5.63 5.81
N LEU A 188 -3.48 4.61 5.24
CA LEU A 188 -3.27 4.23 3.84
C LEU A 188 -4.18 5.08 2.95
N VAL A 189 -3.62 5.70 1.91
CA VAL A 189 -4.37 6.45 0.90
C VAL A 189 -4.15 5.80 -0.47
N LYS A 190 -5.22 5.20 -1.06
CA LYS A 190 -5.09 4.47 -2.32
C LYS A 190 -6.33 4.55 -3.20
N ALA A 191 -6.12 4.91 -4.47
CA ALA A 191 -7.17 4.94 -5.49
C ALA A 191 -6.60 4.84 -6.91
N SER A 192 -7.47 4.69 -7.91
CA SER A 192 -7.09 4.89 -9.30
C SER A 192 -6.71 6.34 -9.57
N HIS A 193 -5.80 6.55 -10.51
CA HIS A 193 -5.22 7.87 -10.84
C HIS A 193 -6.27 8.97 -11.09
N GLY A 194 -7.37 8.63 -11.75
CA GLY A 194 -8.46 9.57 -12.04
C GLY A 194 -9.22 10.11 -10.82
N MET A 195 -9.01 9.54 -9.62
CA MET A 195 -9.66 9.97 -8.38
C MET A 195 -8.99 11.20 -7.73
N ASN A 196 -7.83 11.63 -8.21
CA ASN A 196 -7.08 12.78 -7.69
C ASN A 196 -6.84 12.73 -6.15
N PHE A 197 -6.45 11.57 -5.64
CA PHE A 197 -6.19 11.33 -4.22
C PHE A 197 -4.98 12.08 -3.62
N PRO A 198 -4.02 12.60 -4.39
CA PRO A 198 -2.98 13.47 -3.82
C PRO A 198 -3.53 14.67 -3.00
N GLN A 199 -4.73 15.17 -3.30
CA GLN A 199 -5.36 16.21 -2.49
C GLN A 199 -5.77 15.73 -1.08
N ILE A 200 -6.09 14.43 -0.92
CA ILE A 200 -6.36 13.83 0.40
C ILE A 200 -5.06 13.70 1.18
N VAL A 201 -3.98 13.23 0.52
CA VAL A 201 -2.65 13.16 1.15
C VAL A 201 -2.26 14.53 1.68
N HIS A 202 -2.37 15.58 0.85
CA HIS A 202 -2.07 16.94 1.25
C HIS A 202 -2.93 17.44 2.44
N ALA A 203 -4.22 17.15 2.42
CA ALA A 203 -5.12 17.53 3.52
C ALA A 203 -4.78 16.81 4.84
N LEU A 204 -4.25 15.58 4.77
CA LEU A 204 -3.76 14.84 5.94
C LEU A 204 -2.41 15.38 6.46
N GLU A 205 -1.56 15.91 5.57
CA GLU A 205 -0.28 16.53 5.96
C GLU A 205 -0.46 17.89 6.64
N GLU A 206 -1.60 18.57 6.39
CA GLU A 206 -1.90 19.89 6.95
C GLU A 206 -2.64 19.85 8.31
N LEU A 207 -2.96 18.64 8.83
CA LEU A 207 -3.53 18.47 10.17
C LEU A 207 -2.50 18.80 11.25
#